data_2f0fb25784bb99a9483d89a4461190fc
#
_entry.id   2f0fb25784bb99a9483d89a4461190fc
#
_cell.length_a   1.000
_cell.length_b   1.000
_cell.length_c   1.000
_cell.angle_alpha   90.00
_cell.angle_beta   90.00
_cell.angle_gamma   90.00
#
_symmetry.space_group_name_H-M   'P 1'
#
loop_
_entity.id
_entity.type
_entity.pdbx_description
1 polymer ?
#
loop_
_entity_poly.entity_id
_entity_poly.type
_entity_poly.pdbx_seq_one_letter_code
_entity_poly.pdbx_strand_id
1 'polypeptide(L)'
;MTESARPTPPQLELQPPSTLRELVDYVTEDLRAHEGDFTRPGFRALLVHRFGNYRMHQRRPYRIGLTMMYRVLAQYVRNHYGVEVPFSAKVGRRVVIEHQGGIVIHGCSVIGDDCVIRQGVTLGNRHMNEPFDAPVLGSRVNVGAGAKLLGRVHIGDDASIGANSVVLRDVPAGGTAVGVPARLLRESSAPSTQTKRSDVRESTSSLKVNDAHESDTTPRRISQIYDNGTSRKITEGHEHEGVANGKGKGKGKAARNP
;
A
#
# COMPACT_ATOMS: atom_id res chain seq x y z
N MET A 1 -31.60 -18.68 18.21
CA MET A 1 -30.95 -17.38 18.41
C MET A 1 -31.06 -16.65 17.09
N THR A 2 -32.02 -15.72 17.01
CA THR A 2 -32.29 -14.92 15.81
C THR A 2 -31.14 -13.94 15.61
N GLU A 3 -30.38 -14.13 14.55
CA GLU A 3 -29.36 -13.20 14.08
C GLU A 3 -30.07 -11.90 13.72
N SER A 4 -29.97 -10.90 14.58
CA SER A 4 -30.48 -9.55 14.35
C SER A 4 -29.86 -9.04 13.04
N ALA A 5 -30.71 -8.80 12.03
CA ALA A 5 -30.30 -8.25 10.76
C ALA A 5 -29.48 -6.97 10.98
N ARG A 6 -28.19 -7.01 10.67
CA ARG A 6 -27.32 -5.82 10.73
C ARG A 6 -27.90 -4.74 9.82
N PRO A 7 -27.98 -3.49 10.26
CA PRO A 7 -28.42 -2.42 9.38
C PRO A 7 -27.54 -2.38 8.14
N THR A 8 -28.17 -2.31 6.98
CA THR A 8 -27.49 -2.17 5.69
C THR A 8 -26.69 -0.87 5.74
N PRO A 9 -25.35 -0.92 5.58
CA PRO A 9 -24.56 0.30 5.58
C PRO A 9 -24.99 1.23 4.44
N PRO A 10 -24.86 2.55 4.59
CA PRO A 10 -25.17 3.48 3.53
C PRO A 10 -24.38 3.10 2.29
N GLN A 11 -25.09 2.91 1.18
CA GLN A 11 -24.45 2.56 -0.08
C GLN A 11 -23.74 3.81 -0.61
N LEU A 12 -22.40 3.83 -0.58
CA LEU A 12 -21.64 4.82 -1.32
C LEU A 12 -21.96 4.63 -2.82
N GLU A 13 -22.67 5.58 -3.40
CA GLU A 13 -22.95 5.63 -4.84
C GLU A 13 -21.69 6.12 -5.58
N LEU A 14 -20.68 5.26 -5.67
CA LEU A 14 -19.50 5.54 -6.46
C LEU A 14 -19.78 5.18 -7.91
N GLN A 15 -19.75 6.17 -8.79
CA GLN A 15 -19.94 5.97 -10.21
C GLN A 15 -18.59 5.85 -10.92
N PRO A 16 -18.30 4.71 -11.55
CA PRO A 16 -17.06 4.55 -12.30
C PRO A 16 -17.10 5.37 -13.60
N PRO A 17 -15.93 5.77 -14.16
CA PRO A 17 -15.86 6.52 -15.39
C PRO A 17 -16.49 5.75 -16.58
N SER A 18 -17.48 6.35 -17.22
CA SER A 18 -18.21 5.79 -18.35
C SER A 18 -17.79 6.43 -19.68
N THR A 19 -17.38 7.67 -19.65
CA THR A 19 -16.93 8.44 -20.82
C THR A 19 -15.42 8.69 -20.77
N LEU A 20 -14.83 9.00 -21.93
CA LEU A 20 -13.42 9.33 -22.02
C LEU A 20 -13.08 10.59 -21.20
N ARG A 21 -13.97 11.56 -21.16
CA ARG A 21 -13.78 12.78 -20.35
C ARG A 21 -13.71 12.44 -18.87
N GLU A 22 -14.67 11.67 -18.38
CA GLU A 22 -14.67 11.21 -16.99
C GLU A 22 -13.41 10.39 -16.65
N LEU A 23 -12.96 9.51 -17.57
CA LEU A 23 -11.71 8.78 -17.40
C LEU A 23 -10.53 9.73 -17.21
N VAL A 24 -10.41 10.77 -18.06
CA VAL A 24 -9.34 11.76 -17.98
C VAL A 24 -9.43 12.54 -16.66
N ASP A 25 -10.63 12.93 -16.24
CA ASP A 25 -10.85 13.65 -14.99
C ASP A 25 -10.40 12.82 -13.79
N TYR A 26 -10.83 11.54 -13.70
CA TYR A 26 -10.40 10.61 -12.64
C TYR A 26 -8.89 10.41 -12.62
N VAL A 27 -8.29 10.15 -13.78
CA VAL A 27 -6.84 9.91 -13.89
C VAL A 27 -6.04 11.16 -13.50
N THR A 28 -6.54 12.36 -13.88
CA THR A 28 -5.88 13.62 -13.51
C THR A 28 -5.96 13.86 -12.01
N GLU A 29 -7.08 13.58 -11.38
CA GLU A 29 -7.23 13.69 -9.92
C GLU A 29 -6.34 12.68 -9.18
N ASP A 30 -6.34 11.42 -9.63
CA ASP A 30 -5.48 10.38 -9.06
C ASP A 30 -3.99 10.75 -9.22
N LEU A 31 -3.59 11.32 -10.36
CA LEU A 31 -2.22 11.78 -10.57
C LEU A 31 -1.84 12.92 -9.61
N ARG A 32 -2.74 13.90 -9.42
CA ARG A 32 -2.51 14.99 -8.46
C ARG A 32 -2.41 14.48 -7.03
N ALA A 33 -3.24 13.50 -6.65
CA ALA A 33 -3.19 12.86 -5.34
C ALA A 33 -1.85 12.11 -5.12
N HIS A 34 -1.21 11.64 -6.21
CA HIS A 34 0.12 11.05 -6.19
C HIS A 34 1.25 12.07 -6.49
N GLU A 35 1.04 13.34 -6.14
CA GLU A 35 2.04 14.43 -6.28
C GLU A 35 2.49 14.70 -7.72
N GLY A 36 1.68 14.32 -8.71
CA GLY A 36 2.00 14.49 -10.13
C GLY A 36 3.02 13.48 -10.67
N ASP A 37 3.44 12.52 -9.88
CA ASP A 37 4.43 11.52 -10.27
C ASP A 37 3.75 10.29 -10.92
N PHE A 38 3.76 10.27 -12.26
CA PHE A 38 3.23 9.16 -13.06
C PHE A 38 4.07 7.87 -12.94
N THR A 39 5.25 7.92 -12.33
CA THR A 39 6.11 6.73 -12.16
C THR A 39 5.70 5.90 -10.94
N ARG A 40 4.93 6.47 -10.03
CA ARG A 40 4.48 5.78 -8.81
C ARG A 40 3.64 4.54 -9.15
N PRO A 41 4.00 3.37 -8.64
CA PRO A 41 3.29 2.12 -8.91
C PRO A 41 1.80 2.16 -8.51
N GLY A 42 1.48 2.84 -7.39
CA GLY A 42 0.11 3.01 -6.93
C GLY A 42 -0.76 3.77 -7.92
N PHE A 43 -0.25 4.89 -8.47
CA PHE A 43 -0.93 5.62 -9.53
C PHE A 43 -1.16 4.73 -10.77
N ARG A 44 -0.13 3.99 -11.20
CA ARG A 44 -0.25 3.09 -12.37
C ARG A 44 -1.28 2.00 -12.16
N ALA A 45 -1.39 1.48 -10.93
CA ALA A 45 -2.41 0.49 -10.59
C ALA A 45 -3.82 1.08 -10.69
N LEU A 46 -4.03 2.29 -10.18
CA LEU A 46 -5.30 3.02 -10.30
C LEU A 46 -5.61 3.38 -11.75
N LEU A 47 -4.64 3.83 -12.53
CA LEU A 47 -4.81 4.09 -13.96
C LEU A 47 -5.35 2.85 -14.70
N VAL A 48 -4.78 1.68 -14.45
CA VAL A 48 -5.25 0.41 -15.05
C VAL A 48 -6.65 0.06 -14.54
N HIS A 49 -6.95 0.29 -13.27
CA HIS A 49 -8.27 0.10 -12.69
C HIS A 49 -9.31 1.00 -13.37
N ARG A 50 -9.05 2.32 -13.50
CA ARG A 50 -9.94 3.29 -14.17
C ARG A 50 -10.19 2.91 -15.63
N PHE A 51 -9.12 2.55 -16.35
CA PHE A 51 -9.22 2.04 -17.71
C PHE A 51 -10.07 0.76 -17.76
N GLY A 52 -9.92 -0.14 -16.78
CA GLY A 52 -10.74 -1.33 -16.62
C GLY A 52 -12.24 -1.02 -16.48
N ASN A 53 -12.60 0.03 -15.74
CA ASN A 53 -13.97 0.49 -15.59
C ASN A 53 -14.51 1.10 -16.90
N TYR A 54 -13.78 2.05 -17.49
CA TYR A 54 -14.15 2.72 -18.73
C TYR A 54 -14.46 1.73 -19.86
N ARG A 55 -13.61 0.69 -20.05
CA ARG A 55 -13.82 -0.30 -21.12
C ARG A 55 -15.16 -1.02 -21.03
N MET A 56 -15.72 -1.18 -19.83
CA MET A 56 -17.00 -1.88 -19.64
C MET A 56 -18.18 -1.15 -20.28
N HIS A 57 -18.10 0.17 -20.43
CA HIS A 57 -19.10 1.03 -21.02
C HIS A 57 -18.95 1.14 -22.56
N GLN A 58 -17.89 0.55 -23.12
CA GLN A 58 -17.65 0.64 -24.57
C GLN A 58 -18.47 -0.38 -25.35
N ARG A 59 -18.78 -0.07 -26.64
CA ARG A 59 -19.51 -0.96 -27.56
C ARG A 59 -18.74 -2.26 -27.77
N ARG A 60 -19.46 -3.36 -27.97
CA ARG A 60 -18.88 -4.72 -28.05
C ARG A 60 -17.62 -4.87 -28.92
N PRO A 61 -17.54 -4.38 -30.18
CA PRO A 61 -16.35 -4.61 -31.00
C PRO A 61 -15.09 -4.01 -30.37
N TYR A 62 -15.17 -2.76 -29.87
CA TYR A 62 -14.04 -2.09 -29.22
C TYR A 62 -13.72 -2.70 -27.85
N ARG A 63 -14.74 -3.11 -27.11
CA ARG A 63 -14.57 -3.71 -25.77
C ARG A 63 -13.72 -4.96 -25.78
N ILE A 64 -13.73 -5.76 -26.87
CA ILE A 64 -12.90 -6.97 -26.97
C ILE A 64 -11.42 -6.59 -26.96
N GLY A 65 -10.99 -5.69 -27.83
CA GLY A 65 -9.61 -5.21 -27.90
C GLY A 65 -9.15 -4.54 -26.59
N LEU A 66 -10.01 -3.64 -26.04
CA LEU A 66 -9.76 -2.99 -24.76
C LEU A 66 -9.65 -3.98 -23.59
N THR A 67 -10.40 -5.09 -23.65
CA THR A 67 -10.34 -6.13 -22.62
C THR A 67 -9.01 -6.90 -22.69
N MET A 68 -8.53 -7.20 -23.88
CA MET A 68 -7.22 -7.83 -24.02
C MET A 68 -6.11 -6.92 -23.50
N MET A 69 -6.14 -5.64 -23.86
CA MET A 69 -5.18 -4.65 -23.35
C MET A 69 -5.26 -4.53 -21.81
N TYR A 70 -6.47 -4.42 -21.26
CA TYR A 70 -6.66 -4.39 -19.82
C TYR A 70 -6.04 -5.62 -19.12
N ARG A 71 -6.26 -6.83 -19.65
CA ARG A 71 -5.73 -8.06 -19.06
C ARG A 71 -4.20 -8.04 -19.01
N VAL A 72 -3.55 -7.61 -20.08
CA VAL A 72 -2.09 -7.49 -20.13
C VAL A 72 -1.58 -6.46 -19.12
N LEU A 73 -2.19 -5.28 -19.08
CA LEU A 73 -1.82 -4.21 -18.15
C LEU A 73 -2.06 -4.62 -16.68
N ALA A 74 -3.21 -5.22 -16.38
CA ALA A 74 -3.54 -5.68 -15.04
C ALA A 74 -2.60 -6.81 -14.58
N GLN A 75 -2.26 -7.73 -15.47
CA GLN A 75 -1.26 -8.77 -15.19
C GLN A 75 0.13 -8.18 -14.95
N TYR A 76 0.53 -7.18 -15.73
CA TYR A 76 1.79 -6.48 -15.54
C TYR A 76 1.84 -5.81 -14.17
N VAL A 77 0.82 -5.01 -13.81
CA VAL A 77 0.75 -4.31 -12.51
C VAL A 77 0.79 -5.30 -11.35
N ARG A 78 0.00 -6.37 -11.43
CA ARG A 78 -0.02 -7.40 -10.39
C ARG A 78 1.32 -8.10 -10.23
N ASN A 79 1.93 -8.52 -11.33
CA ASN A 79 3.16 -9.32 -11.28
C ASN A 79 4.41 -8.47 -11.00
N HIS A 80 4.42 -7.22 -11.47
CA HIS A 80 5.59 -6.34 -11.36
C HIS A 80 5.56 -5.48 -10.10
N TYR A 81 4.38 -4.97 -9.72
CA TYR A 81 4.25 -4.12 -8.55
C TYR A 81 3.65 -4.83 -7.34
N GLY A 82 3.09 -6.03 -7.50
CA GLY A 82 2.40 -6.72 -6.41
C GLY A 82 1.17 -5.98 -5.92
N VAL A 83 0.46 -5.28 -6.82
CA VAL A 83 -0.76 -4.52 -6.53
C VAL A 83 -1.91 -5.09 -7.35
N GLU A 84 -2.91 -5.63 -6.67
CA GLU A 84 -4.10 -6.19 -7.29
C GLU A 84 -5.33 -5.37 -6.93
N VAL A 85 -5.81 -4.56 -7.89
CA VAL A 85 -7.04 -3.76 -7.80
C VAL A 85 -7.92 -4.12 -9.00
N PRO A 86 -8.83 -5.09 -8.87
CA PRO A 86 -9.68 -5.51 -9.96
C PRO A 86 -10.67 -4.40 -10.34
N PHE A 87 -11.01 -4.31 -11.63
CA PHE A 87 -11.94 -3.29 -12.12
C PHE A 87 -13.33 -3.38 -11.48
N SER A 88 -13.72 -4.54 -10.93
CA SER A 88 -15.00 -4.75 -10.26
C SER A 88 -15.07 -4.14 -8.86
N ALA A 89 -13.95 -3.87 -8.22
CA ALA A 89 -13.91 -3.10 -6.98
C ALA A 89 -14.40 -1.67 -7.24
N LYS A 90 -15.18 -1.13 -6.31
CA LYS A 90 -15.62 0.26 -6.39
C LYS A 90 -14.60 1.14 -5.68
N VAL A 91 -13.92 1.99 -6.42
CA VAL A 91 -12.87 2.86 -5.88
C VAL A 91 -13.24 4.32 -6.17
N GLY A 92 -13.35 5.09 -5.13
CA GLY A 92 -13.68 6.52 -5.13
C GLY A 92 -12.58 7.38 -5.77
N ARG A 93 -12.69 8.69 -5.64
CA ARG A 93 -11.78 9.67 -6.23
C ARG A 93 -10.59 9.93 -5.31
N ARG A 94 -9.45 10.33 -5.89
CA ARG A 94 -8.23 10.74 -5.16
C ARG A 94 -7.74 9.72 -4.14
N VAL A 95 -8.02 8.44 -4.39
CA VAL A 95 -7.46 7.37 -3.57
C VAL A 95 -5.97 7.28 -3.80
N VAL A 96 -5.18 7.19 -2.74
CA VAL A 96 -3.73 7.07 -2.81
C VAL A 96 -3.31 5.67 -2.43
N ILE A 97 -2.55 5.02 -3.31
CA ILE A 97 -1.86 3.77 -3.00
C ILE A 97 -0.39 4.13 -2.76
N GLU A 98 -0.01 4.19 -1.48
CA GLU A 98 1.38 4.44 -1.09
C GLU A 98 2.19 3.15 -1.11
N HIS A 99 3.34 3.22 -1.79
CA HIS A 99 4.26 2.11 -1.98
C HIS A 99 3.66 0.96 -2.79
N GLN A 100 4.46 -0.06 -3.03
CA GLN A 100 4.08 -1.25 -3.78
C GLN A 100 4.32 -2.50 -2.94
N GLY A 101 3.74 -3.61 -3.37
CA GLY A 101 3.98 -4.94 -2.81
C GLY A 101 2.88 -5.43 -1.86
N GLY A 102 2.32 -6.55 -2.21
CA GLY A 102 1.38 -7.30 -1.39
C GLY A 102 0.03 -6.65 -1.15
N ILE A 103 -0.39 -5.69 -2.01
CA ILE A 103 -1.71 -5.08 -1.91
C ILE A 103 -2.71 -5.94 -2.69
N VAL A 104 -3.73 -6.44 -1.99
CA VAL A 104 -4.79 -7.26 -2.60
C VAL A 104 -6.14 -6.69 -2.21
N ILE A 105 -6.90 -6.26 -3.19
CA ILE A 105 -8.25 -5.71 -3.01
C ILE A 105 -9.26 -6.65 -3.65
N HIS A 106 -10.23 -7.10 -2.86
CA HIS A 106 -11.29 -7.98 -3.34
C HIS A 106 -12.24 -7.25 -4.30
N GLY A 107 -12.69 -7.94 -5.35
CA GLY A 107 -13.51 -7.36 -6.42
C GLY A 107 -14.87 -6.79 -5.99
N CYS A 108 -15.37 -7.14 -4.81
CA CYS A 108 -16.58 -6.58 -4.22
C CYS A 108 -16.30 -5.51 -3.17
N SER A 109 -15.04 -5.15 -2.92
CA SER A 109 -14.70 -4.07 -1.97
C SER A 109 -15.17 -2.72 -2.49
N VAL A 110 -15.53 -1.86 -1.53
CA VAL A 110 -15.87 -0.46 -1.78
C VAL A 110 -14.88 0.41 -1.00
N ILE A 111 -14.28 1.37 -1.66
CA ILE A 111 -13.32 2.31 -1.09
C ILE A 111 -13.82 3.71 -1.44
N GLY A 112 -14.10 4.51 -0.44
CA GLY A 112 -14.56 5.89 -0.60
C GLY A 112 -13.48 6.83 -1.14
N ASP A 113 -13.81 8.11 -1.21
CA ASP A 113 -12.93 9.15 -1.71
C ASP A 113 -11.78 9.44 -0.72
N ASP A 114 -10.66 9.94 -1.23
CA ASP A 114 -9.53 10.44 -0.45
C ASP A 114 -8.92 9.40 0.54
N CYS A 115 -9.12 8.12 0.30
CA CYS A 115 -8.54 7.06 1.12
C CYS A 115 -7.07 6.84 0.82
N VAL A 116 -6.30 6.45 1.84
CA VAL A 116 -4.88 6.08 1.72
C VAL A 116 -4.71 4.62 2.06
N ILE A 117 -4.12 3.85 1.14
CA ILE A 117 -3.85 2.42 1.28
C ILE A 117 -2.35 2.18 1.12
N ARG A 118 -1.73 1.49 2.08
CA ARG A 118 -0.29 1.21 2.08
C ARG A 118 0.03 -0.22 1.66
N GLN A 119 1.33 -0.47 1.44
CA GLN A 119 1.83 -1.79 1.08
C GLN A 119 1.35 -2.89 2.03
N GLY A 120 1.17 -4.10 1.51
CA GLY A 120 0.79 -5.26 2.28
C GLY A 120 -0.66 -5.29 2.77
N VAL A 121 -1.50 -4.31 2.40
CA VAL A 121 -2.91 -4.26 2.78
C VAL A 121 -3.71 -5.33 2.02
N THR A 122 -4.58 -6.02 2.75
CA THR A 122 -5.57 -6.93 2.15
C THR A 122 -6.98 -6.47 2.51
N LEU A 123 -7.80 -6.22 1.51
CA LEU A 123 -9.25 -6.11 1.63
C LEU A 123 -9.85 -7.38 1.03
N GLY A 124 -10.35 -8.29 1.85
CA GLY A 124 -10.73 -9.63 1.41
C GLY A 124 -11.96 -10.20 2.07
N ASN A 125 -12.45 -11.32 1.55
CA ASN A 125 -13.45 -12.12 2.23
C ASN A 125 -12.86 -12.85 3.44
N ARG A 126 -13.70 -13.17 4.41
CA ARG A 126 -13.29 -13.90 5.61
C ARG A 126 -13.37 -15.41 5.44
N HIS A 127 -14.36 -15.87 4.70
CA HIS A 127 -14.64 -17.28 4.49
C HIS A 127 -14.79 -17.60 3.00
N MET A 128 -14.34 -18.76 2.58
CA MET A 128 -14.39 -19.20 1.17
C MET A 128 -15.83 -19.42 0.68
N ASN A 129 -16.75 -19.74 1.56
CA ASN A 129 -18.17 -19.92 1.26
C ASN A 129 -18.96 -18.59 1.16
N GLU A 130 -18.32 -17.47 1.45
CA GLU A 130 -18.89 -16.11 1.38
C GLU A 130 -18.11 -15.25 0.37
N PRO A 131 -18.14 -15.60 -0.92
CA PRO A 131 -17.24 -14.98 -1.92
C PRO A 131 -17.56 -13.52 -2.22
N PHE A 132 -18.71 -13.01 -1.77
CA PHE A 132 -19.10 -11.60 -1.97
C PHE A 132 -18.91 -10.74 -0.73
N ASP A 133 -18.48 -11.36 0.40
CA ASP A 133 -18.19 -10.62 1.61
C ASP A 133 -16.87 -9.87 1.47
N ALA A 134 -16.98 -8.56 1.41
CA ALA A 134 -15.83 -7.69 1.22
C ALA A 134 -15.97 -6.41 2.04
N PRO A 135 -14.86 -5.80 2.45
CA PRO A 135 -14.85 -4.57 3.22
C PRO A 135 -15.45 -3.39 2.45
N VAL A 136 -16.13 -2.51 3.19
CA VAL A 136 -16.64 -1.23 2.72
C VAL A 136 -15.97 -0.13 3.54
N LEU A 137 -15.19 0.71 2.88
CA LEU A 137 -14.52 1.86 3.47
C LEU A 137 -15.25 3.13 3.08
N GLY A 138 -15.52 3.97 4.04
CA GLY A 138 -15.99 5.35 3.85
C GLY A 138 -14.92 6.22 3.20
N SER A 139 -15.10 7.52 3.27
CA SER A 139 -14.14 8.50 2.71
C SER A 139 -13.05 8.86 3.72
N ARG A 140 -11.87 9.26 3.23
CA ARG A 140 -10.72 9.71 4.04
C ARG A 140 -10.21 8.67 5.05
N VAL A 141 -10.44 7.39 4.76
CA VAL A 141 -9.94 6.28 5.58
C VAL A 141 -8.45 6.09 5.36
N ASN A 142 -7.71 6.00 6.45
CA ASN A 142 -6.26 5.77 6.42
C ASN A 142 -5.95 4.32 6.84
N VAL A 143 -5.48 3.51 5.88
CA VAL A 143 -5.16 2.10 6.12
C VAL A 143 -3.65 1.90 6.23
N GLY A 144 -3.20 1.57 7.45
CA GLY A 144 -1.80 1.33 7.76
C GLY A 144 -1.21 0.13 7.02
N ALA A 145 0.11 0.16 6.82
CA ALA A 145 0.84 -0.89 6.12
C ALA A 145 0.58 -2.28 6.73
N GLY A 146 0.38 -3.28 5.87
CA GLY A 146 0.18 -4.65 6.29
C GLY A 146 -1.19 -4.97 6.90
N ALA A 147 -2.11 -4.01 7.04
CA ALA A 147 -3.42 -4.24 7.62
C ALA A 147 -4.27 -5.22 6.79
N LYS A 148 -5.05 -6.06 7.48
CA LYS A 148 -5.95 -7.04 6.89
C LYS A 148 -7.38 -6.71 7.32
N LEU A 149 -8.22 -6.31 6.39
CA LEU A 149 -9.63 -6.06 6.61
C LEU A 149 -10.39 -7.20 5.96
N LEU A 150 -11.07 -8.02 6.77
CA LEU A 150 -11.60 -9.29 6.28
C LEU A 150 -13.10 -9.45 6.57
N GLY A 151 -13.83 -9.85 5.54
CA GLY A 151 -15.28 -10.05 5.58
C GLY A 151 -16.04 -8.75 5.36
N ARG A 152 -17.35 -8.79 5.55
CA ARG A 152 -18.24 -7.63 5.42
C ARG A 152 -18.08 -6.69 6.64
N VAL A 153 -16.95 -5.98 6.68
CA VAL A 153 -16.69 -4.97 7.69
C VAL A 153 -16.91 -3.57 7.11
N HIS A 154 -17.51 -2.71 7.89
CA HIS A 154 -17.72 -1.32 7.53
C HIS A 154 -16.73 -0.43 8.30
N ILE A 155 -15.98 0.36 7.57
CA ILE A 155 -15.03 1.33 8.12
C ILE A 155 -15.61 2.73 7.83
N GLY A 156 -15.98 3.45 8.87
CA GLY A 156 -16.58 4.77 8.74
C GLY A 156 -15.60 5.82 8.21
N ASP A 157 -16.16 6.97 7.79
CA ASP A 157 -15.36 8.08 7.29
C ASP A 157 -14.32 8.52 8.32
N ASP A 158 -13.17 9.03 7.83
CA ASP A 158 -12.07 9.54 8.66
C ASP A 158 -11.46 8.51 9.63
N ALA A 159 -11.81 7.22 9.50
CA ALA A 159 -11.26 6.18 10.36
C ALA A 159 -9.80 5.87 10.03
N SER A 160 -9.07 5.43 11.04
CA SER A 160 -7.65 5.03 10.90
C SER A 160 -7.45 3.58 11.33
N ILE A 161 -6.78 2.81 10.48
CA ILE A 161 -6.41 1.42 10.77
C ILE A 161 -4.90 1.36 10.97
N GLY A 162 -4.48 0.87 12.13
CA GLY A 162 -3.06 0.75 12.45
C GLY A 162 -2.34 -0.28 11.57
N ALA A 163 -1.03 -0.11 11.45
CA ALA A 163 -0.21 -1.05 10.68
C ALA A 163 -0.31 -2.48 11.26
N ASN A 164 -0.30 -3.49 10.36
CA ASN A 164 -0.42 -4.91 10.68
C ASN A 164 -1.66 -5.31 11.51
N SER A 165 -2.69 -4.46 11.54
CA SER A 165 -3.94 -4.76 12.25
C SER A 165 -4.82 -5.73 11.45
N VAL A 166 -5.53 -6.61 12.16
CA VAL A 166 -6.51 -7.53 11.57
C VAL A 166 -7.90 -7.12 11.97
N VAL A 167 -8.61 -6.44 11.07
CA VAL A 167 -9.95 -5.89 11.30
C VAL A 167 -11.01 -6.92 10.90
N LEU A 168 -11.80 -7.33 11.87
CA LEU A 168 -12.87 -8.34 11.73
C LEU A 168 -14.25 -7.81 12.16
N ARG A 169 -14.33 -6.52 12.52
CA ARG A 169 -15.55 -5.85 12.97
C ARG A 169 -15.57 -4.43 12.45
N ASP A 170 -16.74 -3.83 12.45
CA ASP A 170 -16.93 -2.45 12.02
C ASP A 170 -16.13 -1.47 12.89
N VAL A 171 -15.66 -0.40 12.23
CA VAL A 171 -14.94 0.71 12.85
C VAL A 171 -15.77 1.97 12.62
N PRO A 172 -16.20 2.68 13.67
CA PRO A 172 -17.01 3.89 13.53
C PRO A 172 -16.22 5.01 12.84
N ALA A 173 -16.95 6.01 12.33
CA ALA A 173 -16.34 7.19 11.73
C ALA A 173 -15.40 7.88 12.76
N GLY A 174 -14.24 8.33 12.27
CA GLY A 174 -13.17 8.93 13.10
C GLY A 174 -12.49 7.94 14.06
N GLY A 175 -12.93 6.68 14.11
CA GLY A 175 -12.37 5.67 15.00
C GLY A 175 -11.00 5.20 14.59
N THR A 176 -10.17 4.84 15.56
CA THR A 176 -8.87 4.22 15.31
C THR A 176 -8.87 2.76 15.79
N ALA A 177 -8.57 1.82 14.91
CA ALA A 177 -8.52 0.40 15.22
C ALA A 177 -7.10 -0.15 15.06
N VAL A 178 -6.59 -0.87 16.08
CA VAL A 178 -5.24 -1.41 16.09
C VAL A 178 -5.17 -2.82 16.68
N GLY A 179 -4.19 -3.60 16.26
CA GLY A 179 -3.84 -4.91 16.82
C GLY A 179 -4.44 -6.12 16.09
N VAL A 180 -4.20 -7.32 16.63
CA VAL A 180 -4.60 -8.62 16.07
C VAL A 180 -5.27 -9.47 17.16
N PRO A 181 -6.61 -9.63 17.13
CA PRO A 181 -7.58 -8.92 16.31
C PRO A 181 -7.67 -7.42 16.72
N ALA A 182 -8.01 -6.56 15.73
CA ALA A 182 -8.06 -5.13 15.96
C ALA A 182 -9.11 -4.74 17.01
N ARG A 183 -8.76 -3.76 17.83
CA ARG A 183 -9.63 -3.13 18.83
C ARG A 183 -9.62 -1.62 18.61
N LEU A 184 -10.76 -1.00 18.88
CA LEU A 184 -10.85 0.45 18.89
C LEU A 184 -9.96 1.01 20.00
N LEU A 185 -9.12 1.96 19.66
CA LEU A 185 -8.47 2.78 20.67
C LEU A 185 -9.57 3.66 21.29
N ARG A 186 -9.75 3.53 22.60
CA ARG A 186 -10.49 4.56 23.34
C ARG A 186 -9.66 5.82 23.27
N GLU A 187 -10.21 6.90 22.73
CA GLU A 187 -9.69 8.20 23.06
C GLU A 187 -9.72 8.30 24.60
N SER A 188 -8.53 8.30 25.20
CA SER A 188 -8.45 8.73 26.57
C SER A 188 -8.87 10.19 26.53
N SER A 189 -10.04 10.48 27.12
CA SER A 189 -10.42 11.83 27.46
C SER A 189 -9.48 12.33 28.57
N ALA A 190 -8.22 12.50 28.21
CA ALA A 190 -7.28 13.28 28.98
C ALA A 190 -7.60 14.74 28.70
N PRO A 191 -7.97 15.55 29.70
CA PRO A 191 -8.11 16.98 29.50
C PRO A 191 -6.78 17.48 28.91
N SER A 192 -6.88 18.19 27.81
CA SER A 192 -5.75 18.90 27.22
C SER A 192 -5.22 19.90 28.28
N THR A 193 -4.28 19.44 29.10
CA THR A 193 -3.49 20.34 29.92
C THR A 193 -2.59 21.09 28.94
N GLN A 194 -3.12 22.21 28.46
CA GLN A 194 -2.28 23.25 27.91
C GLN A 194 -1.33 23.69 29.01
N THR A 195 -0.18 23.07 29.07
CA THR A 195 0.95 23.60 29.85
C THR A 195 1.31 24.94 29.23
N LYS A 196 0.76 26.00 29.81
CA LYS A 196 1.22 27.37 29.57
C LYS A 196 2.73 27.36 29.74
N ARG A 197 3.46 27.56 28.67
CA ARG A 197 4.85 28.00 28.69
C ARG A 197 4.87 29.44 29.18
N SER A 198 4.84 29.62 30.48
CA SER A 198 5.22 30.85 31.12
C SER A 198 6.06 30.46 32.33
N ASP A 199 7.19 31.13 32.46
CA ASP A 199 8.06 31.17 33.64
C ASP A 199 9.09 30.03 33.80
N VAL A 200 10.10 30.03 32.90
CA VAL A 200 11.45 29.73 33.28
C VAL A 200 12.33 30.91 32.85
N ARG A 201 12.28 31.95 33.65
CA ARG A 201 13.34 32.99 33.72
C ARG A 201 13.90 32.97 35.12
N GLU A 202 15.22 32.98 35.16
CA GLU A 202 16.06 33.30 36.30
C GLU A 202 16.20 32.30 37.45
N SER A 203 17.25 31.48 37.35
CA SER A 203 18.21 31.35 38.45
C SER A 203 19.58 30.84 37.90
N THR A 204 20.31 31.78 37.31
CA THR A 204 21.75 31.64 37.07
C THR A 204 22.45 32.31 38.23
N SER A 205 22.96 31.53 39.16
CA SER A 205 24.09 31.97 39.99
C SER A 205 24.88 30.77 40.54
N SER A 206 26.12 30.73 40.13
CA SER A 206 27.28 30.20 40.86
C SER A 206 27.41 28.69 41.01
N LEU A 207 28.13 28.10 40.09
CA LEU A 207 29.06 27.02 40.43
C LEU A 207 30.34 27.19 39.59
N LYS A 208 31.43 27.35 40.32
CA LYS A 208 32.78 27.55 39.79
C LYS A 208 33.28 26.28 39.10
N VAL A 209 33.84 26.51 37.94
CA VAL A 209 34.55 25.52 37.13
C VAL A 209 35.93 25.30 37.75
N ASN A 210 36.32 24.07 38.00
CA ASN A 210 37.70 23.66 38.09
C ASN A 210 38.08 22.92 36.82
N ASP A 211 39.11 23.44 36.17
CA ASP A 211 39.75 22.92 34.99
C ASP A 211 40.42 21.57 35.27
N ALA A 212 40.24 20.61 34.39
CA ALA A 212 41.27 19.68 33.97
C ALA A 212 40.85 18.78 32.81
N HIS A 213 41.68 18.84 31.79
CA HIS A 213 41.95 17.84 30.75
C HIS A 213 41.02 17.71 29.53
N GLU A 214 41.57 18.25 28.52
CA GLU A 214 41.43 18.07 27.09
C GLU A 214 41.41 16.58 26.66
N SER A 215 40.39 16.16 25.95
CA SER A 215 40.46 15.14 24.91
C SER A 215 39.33 15.36 23.89
N ASP A 216 39.80 15.74 22.74
CA ASP A 216 39.09 15.96 21.48
C ASP A 216 38.18 14.78 21.07
N THR A 217 36.88 15.02 21.00
CA THR A 217 35.96 14.21 20.17
C THR A 217 34.80 15.08 19.71
N THR A 218 34.97 15.64 18.54
CA THR A 218 33.94 16.33 17.76
C THR A 218 32.81 15.38 17.38
N PRO A 219 31.53 15.69 17.63
CA PRO A 219 30.41 14.90 17.10
C PRO A 219 30.24 15.21 15.61
N ARG A 220 30.51 14.23 14.77
CA ARG A 220 30.21 14.28 13.33
C ARG A 220 28.70 14.36 13.11
N ARG A 221 28.28 15.45 12.52
CA ARG A 221 26.96 15.64 11.90
C ARG A 221 26.72 14.53 10.92
N ILE A 222 25.67 13.72 11.14
CA ILE A 222 25.08 12.87 10.12
C ILE A 222 24.15 13.75 9.29
N SER A 223 24.67 14.29 8.23
CA SER A 223 23.90 14.85 7.12
C SER A 223 24.57 14.41 5.84
N GLN A 224 23.75 13.89 4.92
CA GLN A 224 24.06 13.55 3.52
C GLN A 224 24.79 12.22 3.27
N ILE A 225 24.01 11.18 2.96
CA ILE A 225 24.36 10.21 1.94
C ILE A 225 23.08 9.91 1.15
N TYR A 226 22.77 10.77 0.19
CA TYR A 226 22.09 10.42 -1.04
C TYR A 226 22.78 11.21 -2.14
N ASP A 227 23.78 10.61 -2.77
CA ASP A 227 24.30 11.09 -4.03
C ASP A 227 24.37 9.94 -5.04
N ASN A 228 24.02 10.35 -6.22
CA ASN A 228 23.76 9.60 -7.44
C ASN A 228 24.88 8.68 -7.89
N GLY A 229 24.40 7.55 -8.42
CA GLY A 229 24.97 6.63 -9.34
C GLY A 229 26.30 6.92 -10.03
N THR A 230 27.19 5.95 -9.94
CA THR A 230 28.04 5.51 -11.06
C THR A 230 28.56 4.11 -10.77
N SER A 231 28.14 3.17 -11.59
CA SER A 231 28.70 1.80 -11.64
C SER A 231 30.17 1.84 -11.97
N ARG A 232 31.02 1.44 -11.05
CA ARG A 232 32.40 1.03 -11.36
C ARG A 232 32.49 -0.48 -11.27
N LYS A 233 32.84 -1.10 -12.39
CA LYS A 233 33.27 -2.49 -12.47
C LYS A 233 34.45 -2.71 -11.55
N ILE A 234 34.31 -3.64 -10.64
CA ILE A 234 35.43 -4.20 -9.89
C ILE A 234 35.84 -5.48 -10.62
N THR A 235 36.99 -5.45 -11.27
CA THR A 235 37.66 -6.63 -11.76
C THR A 235 38.58 -7.10 -10.64
N GLU A 236 38.19 -8.16 -9.96
CA GLU A 236 39.12 -8.89 -9.08
C GLU A 236 39.83 -9.95 -9.88
N GLY A 237 41.15 -9.81 -9.98
CA GLY A 237 42.03 -10.85 -10.46
C GLY A 237 42.30 -11.84 -9.34
N HIS A 238 42.02 -13.10 -9.57
CA HIS A 238 42.56 -14.19 -8.78
C HIS A 238 43.48 -15.01 -9.67
N GLU A 239 44.78 -14.99 -9.30
CA GLU A 239 45.78 -15.96 -9.73
C GLU A 239 45.44 -17.32 -9.13
N HIS A 240 45.40 -18.35 -9.94
CA HIS A 240 45.38 -19.73 -9.48
C HIS A 240 46.51 -20.52 -10.10
N GLU A 241 47.37 -21.01 -9.23
CA GLU A 241 48.31 -22.10 -9.47
C GLU A 241 47.59 -23.40 -9.85
N GLY A 242 48.19 -24.10 -10.79
CA GLY A 242 47.70 -25.34 -11.35
C GLY A 242 47.97 -26.56 -10.46
N VAL A 243 47.15 -27.56 -10.65
CA VAL A 243 47.51 -28.98 -10.48
C VAL A 243 46.82 -29.79 -11.56
N ALA A 244 47.63 -30.61 -12.22
CA ALA A 244 47.26 -31.49 -13.30
C ALA A 244 46.64 -32.81 -12.84
N ASN A 245 46.04 -33.48 -13.80
CA ASN A 245 45.88 -34.91 -14.04
C ASN A 245 44.49 -35.53 -13.92
N GLY A 246 44.16 -36.24 -14.99
CA GLY A 246 43.24 -37.36 -14.91
C GLY A 246 42.40 -37.62 -16.16
N LYS A 247 43.00 -38.35 -17.10
CA LYS A 247 42.35 -38.94 -18.29
C LYS A 247 41.24 -39.92 -17.89
N GLY A 248 40.11 -39.89 -18.59
CA GLY A 248 39.12 -40.97 -18.54
C GLY A 248 38.19 -40.93 -19.75
N LYS A 249 38.54 -41.71 -20.79
CA LYS A 249 37.68 -42.00 -21.96
C LYS A 249 36.55 -42.95 -21.54
N GLY A 250 35.34 -42.70 -22.00
CA GLY A 250 34.25 -43.66 -21.94
C GLY A 250 33.20 -43.37 -23.01
N LYS A 251 33.28 -44.15 -24.09
CA LYS A 251 32.30 -44.27 -25.19
C LYS A 251 31.14 -45.17 -24.73
N GLY A 252 29.95 -44.90 -25.19
CA GLY A 252 28.78 -45.83 -25.11
C GLY A 252 27.52 -45.15 -25.54
N LYS A 253 27.20 -45.16 -26.75
CA LYS A 253 26.23 -45.88 -27.60
C LYS A 253 24.78 -45.83 -27.14
N ALA A 254 24.04 -45.25 -28.04
CA ALA A 254 22.64 -45.30 -28.40
C ALA A 254 21.85 -46.59 -28.10
N ALA A 255 20.55 -46.40 -27.75
CA ALA A 255 19.45 -47.28 -28.16
C ALA A 255 18.16 -46.50 -28.29
N ARG A 256 17.48 -46.74 -29.38
CA ARG A 256 16.14 -46.29 -29.79
C ARG A 256 15.09 -47.25 -29.25
N ASN A 257 13.93 -46.66 -28.94
CA ASN A 257 12.57 -47.13 -29.22
C ASN A 257 12.04 -48.44 -28.55
N PRO A 258 10.71 -48.57 -28.56
CA PRO A 258 9.64 -47.96 -29.34
C PRO A 258 8.77 -46.95 -28.59
#